data_997be9b97d0dfbd1521645d33c44dea9
#
_entry.id   997be9b97d0dfbd1521645d33c44dea9
#
_cell.length_a   1.000
_cell.length_b   1.000
_cell.length_c   1.000
_cell.angle_alpha   90.00
_cell.angle_beta   90.00
_cell.angle_gamma   90.00
#
_symmetry.space_group_name_H-M   'P 1'
#
loop_
_entity.id
_entity.type
_entity.pdbx_description
1 polymer ?
#
loop_
_entity_poly.entity_id
_entity_poly.type
_entity_poly.pdbx_seq_one_letter_code
_entity_poly.pdbx_strand_id
1 'polypeptide(L)'
;MKQKLLILVTMVSMMSCTATQDLPTVEKVELTRYQGLWYEIARLPNSFEKGLDCVTATYTLKSNGKIDVLNRGYSTVKGKYKSARGTARVPDPDEPGKLKVSFFWPFSGNYYILQLDDEYRYALVGDPSRKYLWILSRTKDLDGTVYTSLMEHAKNSGFNTGQVTETGQKCERPDQ
;
A
#
# COMPACT_ATOMS: atom_id res chain seq x y z
N MET A 1 -73.02 -0.11 -8.14
CA MET A 1 -71.77 -0.77 -8.66
C MET A 1 -70.58 0.10 -8.29
N LYS A 2 -69.76 -0.32 -7.30
CA LYS A 2 -68.58 0.43 -6.84
C LYS A 2 -67.36 -0.19 -7.47
N GLN A 3 -66.73 0.51 -8.44
CA GLN A 3 -65.45 0.10 -9.02
C GLN A 3 -64.30 0.38 -8.02
N LYS A 4 -63.61 -0.67 -7.58
CA LYS A 4 -62.37 -0.55 -6.79
C LYS A 4 -61.20 -0.40 -7.73
N LEU A 5 -60.58 0.80 -7.76
CA LEU A 5 -59.37 1.09 -8.49
C LEU A 5 -58.18 0.49 -7.70
N LEU A 6 -57.56 -0.52 -8.29
CA LEU A 6 -56.34 -1.17 -7.71
C LEU A 6 -55.13 -0.42 -8.21
N ILE A 7 -54.48 0.36 -7.32
CA ILE A 7 -53.23 1.06 -7.65
C ILE A 7 -52.09 0.09 -7.43
N LEU A 8 -51.48 -0.38 -8.51
CA LEU A 8 -50.30 -1.21 -8.49
C LEU A 8 -49.05 -0.30 -8.34
N VAL A 9 -48.51 -0.23 -7.13
CA VAL A 9 -47.25 0.50 -6.86
C VAL A 9 -46.06 -0.41 -7.25
N THR A 10 -45.50 -0.17 -8.41
CA THR A 10 -44.24 -0.82 -8.85
C THR A 10 -43.07 -0.20 -8.09
N MET A 11 -42.53 -0.93 -7.13
CA MET A 11 -41.31 -0.57 -6.42
C MET A 11 -40.11 -0.82 -7.34
N VAL A 12 -39.59 0.25 -7.98
CA VAL A 12 -38.34 0.17 -8.72
C VAL A 12 -37.18 0.13 -7.72
N SER A 13 -36.64 -1.07 -7.49
CA SER A 13 -35.36 -1.25 -6.75
C SER A 13 -34.23 -0.65 -7.56
N MET A 14 -33.77 0.54 -7.19
CA MET A 14 -32.50 1.07 -7.70
C MET A 14 -31.36 0.23 -7.12
N MET A 15 -30.87 -0.73 -7.89
CA MET A 15 -29.60 -1.39 -7.63
C MET A 15 -28.51 -0.34 -7.83
N SER A 16 -28.05 0.27 -6.73
CA SER A 16 -26.87 1.12 -6.70
C SER A 16 -25.66 0.23 -7.01
N CYS A 17 -25.23 0.23 -8.26
CA CYS A 17 -23.96 -0.35 -8.65
C CYS A 17 -22.87 0.55 -8.05
N THR A 18 -22.31 0.16 -6.88
CA THR A 18 -21.10 0.79 -6.37
C THR A 18 -19.97 0.38 -7.30
N ALA A 19 -19.75 1.20 -8.34
CA ALA A 19 -18.50 1.14 -9.11
C ALA A 19 -17.35 1.24 -8.09
N THR A 20 -16.49 0.25 -8.06
CA THR A 20 -15.22 0.35 -7.32
C THR A 20 -14.51 1.58 -7.84
N GLN A 21 -14.51 2.65 -7.04
CA GLN A 21 -13.88 3.91 -7.42
C GLN A 21 -12.41 3.60 -7.72
N ASP A 22 -11.97 3.92 -8.92
CA ASP A 22 -10.58 3.77 -9.32
C ASP A 22 -9.68 4.45 -8.28
N LEU A 23 -8.54 3.85 -7.99
CA LEU A 23 -7.60 4.36 -7.02
C LEU A 23 -6.49 5.09 -7.79
N PRO A 24 -6.50 6.43 -7.82
CA PRO A 24 -5.50 7.20 -8.54
C PRO A 24 -4.10 6.93 -8.01
N THR A 25 -3.14 6.89 -8.91
CA THR A 25 -1.72 6.75 -8.60
C THR A 25 -0.93 7.93 -9.15
N VAL A 26 0.30 8.06 -8.71
CA VAL A 26 1.22 9.07 -9.27
C VAL A 26 1.46 8.79 -10.75
N GLU A 27 1.53 9.86 -11.55
CA GLU A 27 1.71 9.79 -13.00
C GLU A 27 3.15 9.49 -13.42
N LYS A 28 4.12 9.72 -12.54
CA LYS A 28 5.55 9.55 -12.84
C LYS A 28 6.25 8.79 -11.73
N VAL A 29 7.00 7.76 -12.11
CA VAL A 29 7.88 7.02 -11.21
C VAL A 29 9.16 6.67 -11.96
N GLU A 30 10.26 7.24 -11.52
CA GLU A 30 11.59 6.84 -11.97
C GLU A 30 12.08 5.69 -11.08
N LEU A 31 12.03 4.47 -11.58
CA LEU A 31 12.40 3.28 -10.82
C LEU A 31 13.85 3.31 -10.33
N THR A 32 14.74 3.99 -11.05
CA THR A 32 16.14 4.22 -10.65
C THR A 32 16.26 5.07 -9.38
N ARG A 33 15.33 5.99 -9.14
CA ARG A 33 15.25 6.79 -7.92
C ARG A 33 14.44 6.10 -6.82
N TYR A 34 13.43 5.30 -7.22
CA TYR A 34 12.59 4.57 -6.28
C TYR A 34 13.30 3.39 -5.61
N GLN A 35 14.27 2.77 -6.29
CA GLN A 35 15.07 1.67 -5.75
C GLN A 35 15.83 2.03 -4.46
N GLY A 36 16.39 1.04 -3.78
CA GLY A 36 17.10 1.18 -2.53
C GLY A 36 16.24 0.88 -1.31
N LEU A 37 16.67 1.34 -0.16
CA LEU A 37 16.05 1.05 1.14
C LEU A 37 14.93 2.04 1.45
N TRP A 38 13.82 1.50 1.95
CA TRP A 38 12.70 2.22 2.54
C TRP A 38 12.38 1.66 3.92
N TYR A 39 12.12 2.54 4.88
CA TYR A 39 11.60 2.21 6.19
C TYR A 39 10.08 2.31 6.17
N GLU A 40 9.39 1.33 6.74
CA GLU A 40 7.97 1.40 6.97
C GLU A 40 7.70 2.25 8.22
N ILE A 41 6.97 3.33 8.06
CA ILE A 41 6.60 4.24 9.17
C ILE A 41 5.27 3.82 9.78
N ALA A 42 4.31 3.43 8.93
CA ALA A 42 3.00 3.00 9.36
C ALA A 42 2.35 2.10 8.31
N ARG A 43 1.37 1.31 8.74
CA ARG A 43 0.59 0.42 7.86
C ARG A 43 -0.84 0.20 8.33
N LEU A 44 -1.72 -0.22 7.44
CA LEU A 44 -2.92 -0.95 7.84
C LEU A 44 -2.52 -2.35 8.34
N PRO A 45 -3.14 -2.84 9.44
CA PRO A 45 -2.87 -4.18 9.95
C PRO A 45 -3.09 -5.25 8.88
N ASN A 46 -2.12 -6.13 8.74
CA ASN A 46 -2.19 -7.26 7.83
C ASN A 46 -1.58 -8.52 8.47
N SER A 47 -1.91 -9.70 7.94
CA SER A 47 -1.54 -10.99 8.54
C SER A 47 -0.05 -11.33 8.37
N PHE A 48 0.59 -10.89 7.30
CA PHE A 48 1.98 -11.24 6.99
C PHE A 48 3.00 -10.38 7.76
N GLU A 49 2.60 -9.20 8.27
CA GLU A 49 3.43 -8.31 9.07
C GLU A 49 3.04 -8.28 10.56
N LYS A 50 2.09 -9.11 10.96
CA LYS A 50 1.64 -9.18 12.36
C LYS A 50 2.80 -9.45 13.32
N GLY A 51 2.99 -8.55 14.31
CA GLY A 51 4.06 -8.63 15.32
C GLY A 51 5.45 -8.38 14.72
N LEU A 52 5.53 -7.60 13.64
CA LEU A 52 6.82 -7.14 13.10
C LEU A 52 6.99 -5.65 13.37
N ASP A 53 8.17 -5.30 13.88
CA ASP A 53 8.72 -3.96 13.96
C ASP A 53 9.98 -3.85 13.10
N CYS A 54 10.55 -2.66 12.98
CA CYS A 54 11.74 -2.38 12.18
C CYS A 54 11.61 -2.92 10.74
N VAL A 55 10.40 -2.78 10.20
CA VAL A 55 10.09 -3.26 8.86
C VAL A 55 10.75 -2.35 7.84
N THR A 56 11.38 -2.99 6.86
CA THR A 56 12.01 -2.31 5.73
C THR A 56 11.70 -3.04 4.44
N ALA A 57 11.64 -2.29 3.35
CA ALA A 57 11.58 -2.80 1.98
C ALA A 57 12.82 -2.32 1.21
N THR A 58 13.52 -3.23 0.56
CA THR A 58 14.62 -2.88 -0.35
C THR A 58 14.24 -3.29 -1.75
N TYR A 59 14.28 -2.32 -2.68
CA TYR A 59 13.99 -2.53 -4.09
C TYR A 59 15.28 -2.45 -4.89
N THR A 60 15.49 -3.43 -5.78
CA THR A 60 16.67 -3.47 -6.66
C THR A 60 16.21 -3.64 -8.11
N LEU A 61 16.43 -2.60 -8.92
CA LEU A 61 16.10 -2.62 -10.34
C LEU A 61 17.07 -3.53 -11.10
N LYS A 62 16.54 -4.44 -11.90
CA LYS A 62 17.31 -5.34 -12.77
C LYS A 62 17.39 -4.81 -14.19
N SER A 63 18.39 -5.28 -14.94
CA SER A 63 18.58 -4.92 -16.36
C SER A 63 17.39 -5.30 -17.26
N ASN A 64 16.57 -6.27 -16.85
CA ASN A 64 15.35 -6.69 -17.57
C ASN A 64 14.08 -5.90 -17.18
N GLY A 65 14.23 -4.80 -16.43
CA GLY A 65 13.13 -3.95 -15.98
C GLY A 65 12.31 -4.50 -14.80
N LYS A 66 12.59 -5.72 -14.32
CA LYS A 66 11.97 -6.24 -13.09
C LYS A 66 12.66 -5.65 -11.86
N ILE A 67 11.96 -5.68 -10.74
CA ILE A 67 12.46 -5.15 -9.46
C ILE A 67 12.49 -6.32 -8.47
N ASP A 68 13.66 -6.63 -7.93
CA ASP A 68 13.74 -7.52 -6.76
C ASP A 68 13.27 -6.77 -5.53
N VAL A 69 12.47 -7.42 -4.72
CA VAL A 69 11.92 -6.89 -3.47
C VAL A 69 12.43 -7.75 -2.32
N LEU A 70 13.07 -7.11 -1.35
CA LEU A 70 13.46 -7.74 -0.09
C LEU A 70 12.78 -7.00 1.06
N ASN A 71 11.76 -7.63 1.65
CA ASN A 71 11.17 -7.14 2.89
C ASN A 71 11.86 -7.80 4.09
N ARG A 72 12.18 -7.01 5.12
CA ARG A 72 12.71 -7.46 6.40
C ARG A 72 11.93 -6.84 7.53
N GLY A 73 11.74 -7.59 8.62
CA GLY A 73 11.11 -7.08 9.84
C GLY A 73 11.57 -7.88 11.05
N TYR A 74 11.66 -7.22 12.20
CA TYR A 74 11.98 -7.85 13.48
C TYR A 74 10.72 -8.42 14.11
N SER A 75 10.68 -9.73 14.35
CA SER A 75 9.57 -10.36 15.04
C SER A 75 9.72 -10.16 16.54
N THR A 76 8.89 -9.33 17.15
CA THR A 76 8.86 -9.07 18.58
C THR A 76 8.54 -10.33 19.38
N VAL A 77 7.73 -11.24 18.80
CA VAL A 77 7.39 -12.53 19.44
C VAL A 77 8.54 -13.53 19.42
N LYS A 78 9.33 -13.54 18.30
CA LYS A 78 10.41 -14.53 18.11
C LYS A 78 11.79 -13.99 18.44
N GLY A 79 11.94 -12.71 18.75
CA GLY A 79 13.21 -12.06 19.05
C GLY A 79 14.21 -12.12 17.88
N LYS A 80 13.75 -12.18 16.62
CA LYS A 80 14.64 -12.30 15.46
C LYS A 80 14.06 -11.66 14.19
N TYR A 81 14.96 -11.31 13.27
CA TYR A 81 14.57 -10.84 11.96
C TYR A 81 13.99 -11.95 11.10
N LYS A 82 12.99 -11.59 10.33
CA LYS A 82 12.43 -12.37 9.23
C LYS A 82 12.63 -11.60 7.93
N SER A 83 12.72 -12.32 6.82
CA SER A 83 12.75 -11.72 5.49
C SER A 83 11.86 -12.47 4.52
N ALA A 84 11.34 -11.73 3.54
CA ALA A 84 10.62 -12.27 2.40
C ALA A 84 11.20 -11.66 1.13
N ARG A 85 11.43 -12.50 0.12
CA ARG A 85 11.92 -12.06 -1.20
C ARG A 85 10.80 -12.19 -2.22
N GLY A 86 10.66 -11.18 -3.04
CA GLY A 86 9.67 -11.14 -4.10
C GLY A 86 10.20 -10.43 -5.33
N THR A 87 9.33 -10.29 -6.32
CA THR A 87 9.63 -9.55 -7.55
C THR A 87 8.47 -8.64 -7.87
N ALA A 88 8.78 -7.39 -8.24
CA ALA A 88 7.79 -6.44 -8.73
C ALA A 88 8.03 -6.14 -10.21
N ARG A 89 6.99 -5.66 -10.87
CA ARG A 89 7.03 -5.15 -12.24
C ARG A 89 5.97 -4.07 -12.43
N VAL A 90 6.19 -3.19 -13.35
CA VAL A 90 5.20 -2.26 -13.92
C VAL A 90 4.52 -2.99 -15.07
N PRO A 91 3.23 -3.35 -14.97
CA PRO A 91 2.53 -4.07 -16.06
C PRO A 91 2.29 -3.20 -17.28
N ASP A 92 1.98 -1.93 -17.03
CA ASP A 92 1.68 -0.91 -18.04
C ASP A 92 2.62 0.28 -17.88
N PRO A 93 3.48 0.56 -18.86
CA PRO A 93 4.39 1.71 -18.80
C PRO A 93 3.68 3.07 -18.74
N ASP A 94 2.45 3.16 -19.21
CA ASP A 94 1.64 4.39 -19.16
C ASP A 94 1.04 4.63 -17.76
N GLU A 95 1.07 3.61 -16.89
CA GLU A 95 0.65 3.69 -15.50
C GLU A 95 1.77 3.30 -14.52
N PRO A 96 2.89 4.05 -14.47
CA PRO A 96 4.10 3.65 -13.73
C PRO A 96 3.90 3.58 -12.21
N GLY A 97 2.87 4.23 -11.69
CA GLY A 97 2.46 4.14 -10.27
C GLY A 97 1.75 2.83 -9.90
N LYS A 98 1.35 2.01 -10.89
CA LYS A 98 0.63 0.75 -10.67
C LYS A 98 1.55 -0.45 -10.89
N LEU A 99 2.08 -1.00 -9.81
CA LEU A 99 2.95 -2.17 -9.85
C LEU A 99 2.20 -3.45 -9.44
N LYS A 100 2.74 -4.59 -9.88
CA LYS A 100 2.38 -5.93 -9.39
C LYS A 100 3.57 -6.51 -8.65
N VAL A 101 3.34 -7.00 -7.42
CA VAL A 101 4.35 -7.63 -6.56
C VAL A 101 3.97 -9.08 -6.31
N SER A 102 4.92 -10.00 -6.48
CA SER A 102 4.76 -11.44 -6.21
C SER A 102 5.84 -11.91 -5.25
N PHE A 103 5.42 -12.54 -4.16
CA PHE A 103 6.27 -13.28 -3.23
C PHE A 103 6.17 -14.79 -3.42
N PHE A 104 5.06 -15.27 -4.01
CA PHE A 104 4.83 -16.70 -4.29
C PHE A 104 4.14 -16.84 -5.65
N TRP A 105 4.87 -17.36 -6.62
CA TRP A 105 4.27 -17.64 -7.92
C TRP A 105 3.19 -18.75 -7.81
N PRO A 106 2.01 -18.63 -8.48
CA PRO A 106 1.63 -17.64 -9.49
C PRO A 106 0.93 -16.37 -8.92
N PHE A 107 0.84 -16.21 -7.63
CA PHE A 107 0.07 -15.14 -6.98
C PHE A 107 0.81 -13.80 -7.01
N SER A 108 0.07 -12.74 -7.31
CA SER A 108 0.59 -11.36 -7.23
C SER A 108 -0.44 -10.43 -6.62
N GLY A 109 0.04 -9.46 -5.84
CA GLY A 109 -0.76 -8.36 -5.29
C GLY A 109 -0.57 -7.06 -6.07
N ASN A 110 -1.52 -6.16 -5.94
CA ASN A 110 -1.38 -4.79 -6.41
C ASN A 110 -0.51 -4.00 -5.43
N TYR A 111 0.32 -3.11 -5.98
CA TYR A 111 1.16 -2.18 -5.24
C TYR A 111 1.08 -0.84 -5.95
N TYR A 112 0.20 0.04 -5.47
CA TYR A 112 -0.12 1.31 -6.08
C TYR A 112 0.55 2.43 -5.29
N ILE A 113 1.39 3.21 -5.96
CA ILE A 113 2.02 4.39 -5.38
C ILE A 113 1.02 5.54 -5.51
N LEU A 114 0.39 5.90 -4.39
CA LEU A 114 -0.70 6.88 -4.32
C LEU A 114 -0.16 8.30 -4.20
N GLN A 115 0.95 8.44 -3.48
CA GLN A 115 1.68 9.69 -3.34
C GLN A 115 3.17 9.38 -3.24
N LEU A 116 3.99 10.22 -3.85
CA LEU A 116 5.45 10.12 -3.85
C LEU A 116 6.03 11.52 -3.80
N ASP A 117 6.95 11.74 -2.88
CA ASP A 117 7.70 12.99 -2.78
C ASP A 117 8.59 13.21 -4.01
N ASP A 118 8.68 14.43 -4.50
CA ASP A 118 9.48 14.78 -5.69
C ASP A 118 10.96 14.41 -5.52
N GLU A 119 11.47 14.45 -4.28
CA GLU A 119 12.83 14.03 -3.93
C GLU A 119 12.91 12.55 -3.53
N TYR A 120 11.79 11.80 -3.63
CA TYR A 120 11.71 10.38 -3.27
C TYR A 120 12.04 10.08 -1.80
N ARG A 121 11.76 11.01 -0.89
CA ARG A 121 12.03 10.86 0.55
C ARG A 121 10.97 10.02 1.27
N TYR A 122 9.71 10.12 0.84
CA TYR A 122 8.58 9.38 1.40
C TYR A 122 7.57 8.99 0.31
N ALA A 123 6.78 7.96 0.59
CA ALA A 123 5.72 7.48 -0.29
C ALA A 123 4.53 6.97 0.51
N LEU A 124 3.33 7.14 -0.05
CA LEU A 124 2.11 6.46 0.35
C LEU A 124 1.82 5.36 -0.66
N VAL A 125 1.67 4.14 -0.18
CA VAL A 125 1.45 2.97 -1.02
C VAL A 125 0.20 2.25 -0.55
N GLY A 126 -0.62 1.77 -1.48
CA GLY A 126 -1.82 1.02 -1.15
C GLY A 126 -2.21 0.03 -2.23
N ASP A 127 -3.37 -0.57 -2.07
CA ASP A 127 -3.98 -1.45 -3.06
C ASP A 127 -5.41 -1.01 -3.40
N PRO A 128 -5.96 -1.34 -4.57
CA PRO A 128 -7.29 -0.90 -4.99
C PRO A 128 -8.43 -1.47 -4.14
N SER A 129 -8.20 -2.55 -3.37
CA SER A 129 -9.20 -3.06 -2.43
C SER A 129 -9.27 -2.26 -1.13
N ARG A 130 -8.33 -1.34 -0.90
CA ARG A 130 -8.13 -0.52 0.31
C ARG A 130 -7.90 -1.34 1.60
N LYS A 131 -7.50 -2.61 1.43
CA LYS A 131 -7.16 -3.50 2.56
C LYS A 131 -5.71 -3.34 3.01
N TYR A 132 -4.84 -2.84 2.13
CA TYR A 132 -3.42 -2.68 2.39
C TYR A 132 -3.01 -1.24 2.15
N LEU A 133 -2.27 -0.69 3.10
CA LEU A 133 -1.73 0.67 3.06
C LEU A 133 -0.40 0.68 3.81
N TRP A 134 0.58 1.40 3.27
CA TRP A 134 1.88 1.64 3.88
C TRP A 134 2.30 3.09 3.69
N ILE A 135 2.87 3.67 4.74
CA ILE A 135 3.65 4.90 4.68
C ILE A 135 5.12 4.50 4.75
N LEU A 136 5.87 4.85 3.72
CA LEU A 136 7.27 4.54 3.58
C LEU A 136 8.11 5.81 3.65
N SER A 137 9.33 5.72 4.23
CA SER A 137 10.28 6.82 4.30
C SER A 137 11.71 6.34 4.04
N ARG A 138 12.57 7.24 3.55
CA ARG A 138 14.02 6.98 3.45
C ARG A 138 14.73 7.06 4.79
N THR A 139 14.10 7.65 5.79
CA THR A 139 14.58 7.76 7.16
C THR A 139 13.69 6.97 8.11
N LYS A 140 14.21 6.60 9.28
CA LYS A 140 13.45 5.88 10.32
C LYS A 140 12.34 6.72 10.95
N ASP A 141 12.47 8.02 10.86
CA ASP A 141 11.51 9.00 11.36
C ASP A 141 10.93 9.78 10.17
N LEU A 142 9.69 10.19 10.29
CA LEU A 142 9.00 11.02 9.31
C LEU A 142 8.47 12.27 10.01
N ASP A 143 8.59 13.43 9.36
CA ASP A 143 8.03 14.68 9.85
C ASP A 143 6.52 14.57 10.08
N GLY A 144 6.04 15.10 11.21
CA GLY A 144 4.63 14.95 11.62
C GLY A 144 3.65 15.65 10.67
N THR A 145 4.05 16.73 10.01
CA THR A 145 3.20 17.43 9.03
C THR A 145 3.07 16.61 7.75
N VAL A 146 4.16 15.95 7.31
CA VAL A 146 4.17 15.02 6.19
C VAL A 146 3.31 13.81 6.51
N TYR A 147 3.48 13.21 7.70
CA TYR A 147 2.66 12.08 8.14
C TYR A 147 1.17 12.42 8.10
N THR A 148 0.78 13.55 8.65
CA THR A 148 -0.62 14.01 8.66
C THR A 148 -1.17 14.19 7.25
N SER A 149 -0.39 14.78 6.33
CA SER A 149 -0.79 14.96 4.93
C SER A 149 -0.99 13.64 4.22
N LEU A 150 -0.10 12.65 4.43
CA LEU A 150 -0.23 11.31 3.86
C LEU A 150 -1.47 10.58 4.39
N MET A 151 -1.76 10.72 5.70
CA MET A 151 -2.96 10.15 6.32
C MET A 151 -4.24 10.79 5.80
N GLU A 152 -4.25 12.08 5.56
CA GLU A 152 -5.36 12.79 4.93
C GLU A 152 -5.60 12.32 3.49
N HIS A 153 -4.53 12.17 2.70
CA HIS A 153 -4.60 11.61 1.35
C HIS A 153 -5.16 10.19 1.36
N ALA A 154 -4.69 9.33 2.27
CA ALA A 154 -5.20 7.98 2.44
C ALA A 154 -6.70 7.96 2.79
N LYS A 155 -7.14 8.81 3.72
CA LYS A 155 -8.55 8.96 4.09
C LYS A 155 -9.41 9.39 2.91
N ASN A 156 -8.97 10.39 2.14
CA ASN A 156 -9.67 10.89 0.96
C ASN A 156 -9.72 9.84 -0.17
N SER A 157 -8.75 8.92 -0.20
CA SER A 157 -8.70 7.77 -1.11
C SER A 157 -9.54 6.58 -0.63
N GLY A 158 -10.26 6.71 0.49
CA GLY A 158 -11.20 5.72 1.01
C GLY A 158 -10.59 4.63 1.89
N PHE A 159 -9.35 4.80 2.38
CA PHE A 159 -8.76 3.87 3.35
C PHE A 159 -9.29 4.10 4.76
N ASN A 160 -9.39 3.03 5.55
CA ASN A 160 -9.76 3.13 6.97
C ASN A 160 -8.56 3.57 7.82
N THR A 161 -8.26 4.86 7.79
CA THR A 161 -7.10 5.44 8.47
C THR A 161 -7.16 5.32 10.00
N GLY A 162 -8.35 5.12 10.58
CA GLY A 162 -8.49 4.88 12.02
C GLY A 162 -7.90 3.55 12.50
N GLN A 163 -7.57 2.64 11.57
CA GLN A 163 -6.91 1.36 11.86
C GLN A 163 -5.42 1.37 11.56
N VAL A 164 -4.87 2.44 10.99
CA VAL A 164 -3.43 2.52 10.71
C VAL A 164 -2.65 2.46 12.01
N THR A 165 -1.61 1.63 12.03
CA THR A 165 -0.69 1.47 13.15
C THR A 165 0.72 1.91 12.75
N GLU A 166 1.38 2.64 13.63
CA GLU A 166 2.79 2.99 13.45
C GLU A 166 3.68 1.77 13.63
N THR A 167 4.76 1.70 12.85
CA THR A 167 5.76 0.66 12.92
C THR A 167 6.97 1.16 13.71
N GLY A 168 7.28 0.53 14.83
CA GLY A 168 8.46 0.86 15.62
C GLY A 168 9.74 0.68 14.80
N GLN A 169 10.65 1.67 14.82
CA GLN A 169 11.94 1.62 14.11
C GLN A 169 13.15 1.60 15.07
N LYS A 170 12.89 1.34 16.36
CA LYS A 170 13.92 1.27 17.42
C LYS A 170 14.23 -0.20 17.77
N CYS A 171 14.83 -0.93 16.84
CA CYS A 171 15.31 -2.28 17.11
C CYS A 171 16.83 -2.30 17.04
N GLU A 172 17.47 -2.98 18.00
CA GLU A 172 18.88 -3.32 17.88
C GLU A 172 19.03 -4.29 16.70
N ARG A 173 19.92 -3.97 15.78
CA ARG A 173 20.27 -4.88 14.68
C ARG A 173 21.43 -5.75 15.15
N PRO A 174 21.27 -7.07 15.31
CA PRO A 174 22.38 -7.93 15.68
C PRO A 174 23.44 -8.10 14.57
N ASP A 175 23.19 -7.53 13.36
CA ASP A 175 23.98 -7.80 12.15
C ASP A 175 24.47 -6.50 11.46
N GLN A 176 25.10 -5.62 12.21
CA GLN A 176 25.99 -4.58 11.64
C GLN A 176 27.43 -4.88 11.99
#